data_7174a57f380e94037e7c761d72281412
#
_entry.id   7174a57f380e94037e7c761d72281412
#
_cell.length_a   1.000
_cell.length_b   1.000
_cell.length_c   1.000
_cell.angle_alpha   90.00
_cell.angle_beta   90.00
_cell.angle_gamma   90.00
#
_symmetry.space_group_name_H-M   'P 1'
#
loop_
_entity.id
_entity.type
_entity.pdbx_description
1 polymer ?
#
loop_
_entity_poly.entity_id
_entity_poly.type
_entity_poly.pdbx_seq_one_letter_code
_entity_poly.pdbx_strand_id
1 'polypeptide(L)'
;MRTTATSPLSRFALVFALCGLIAACGSSGGGDGGAGGGGTVEQEAIQGKVIDGYIDGALVCNDLNANGRCDGSDPRTTTDSGGVYALNVPKGSTAPLVAEVIAGQSRDSDQPGVPVDISYRMASPSPAYSTSITPFSTLVHASGERNFSLAEDLVRAELGLPPRFTITMTAPADAGSLTQAVAKSIVTTLKTTAGTLDLSAANALKTIVAAFPPALNELPQLRITTKGNAPIVSKEIYVDATFSLTNPAASVQTYDLNGKIRGRGQSTWGQPKNPYKIQFTSDASYAKVPDFLGMKKNRNWALLADYFDRSLIRNKLALSLGSSSAFNDGLKWTSSGQHVEVVLNGDYVGVYLLTEDIRIASSRLNIKEMSDDPAVNDLDGGYIVEVDVRLDCYRGPDLDLQLITPQQVPFCIDTPDEEAITVNQLAYVKDLLRQVEQDLYGPNRIEKINPASFVDWYLIQELFRNNDAIFVSSDFMWKDTQAATNPLDRLLNMGPLWDFDRAAGNVNYFNNWETEGCWVSKPYQPNWISKLFDNPDFLALTISRWKQKRPALEAFVNFSIDTYARRLVVAQQRNFQRWPIFGLRLTNYYVFSSHDEEVAFVRRFLNERMAWLDKAYASPEAFNAMCK
;
A
#
# COMPACT_ATOMS: atom_id res chain seq x y z
N MET A 1 -38.92 54.56 7.81
CA MET A 1 -37.87 55.45 8.33
C MET A 1 -36.51 54.79 8.14
N ARG A 2 -35.67 55.50 7.43
CA ARG A 2 -34.26 55.21 7.09
C ARG A 2 -33.44 54.87 8.33
N THR A 3 -32.47 53.92 8.21
CA THR A 3 -31.07 54.31 8.17
C THR A 3 -30.22 53.07 7.77
N THR A 4 -29.36 53.34 6.88
CA THR A 4 -28.27 52.57 6.27
C THR A 4 -27.09 52.38 7.23
N ALA A 5 -26.41 51.20 7.17
CA ALA A 5 -25.00 51.14 7.54
C ALA A 5 -24.29 50.09 6.69
N THR A 6 -23.25 50.51 6.05
CA THR A 6 -22.41 49.92 5.03
C THR A 6 -21.35 48.98 5.61
N SER A 7 -21.06 47.91 4.84
CA SER A 7 -19.90 47.04 4.99
C SER A 7 -18.58 47.73 4.58
N PRO A 8 -17.43 47.15 4.94
CA PRO A 8 -16.35 47.14 3.96
C PRO A 8 -15.81 45.72 3.68
N LEU A 9 -15.77 45.41 2.37
CA LEU A 9 -14.97 44.40 1.74
C LEU A 9 -13.46 44.74 1.88
N SER A 10 -12.67 43.79 2.35
CA SER A 10 -11.22 43.83 2.20
C SER A 10 -10.79 42.85 1.11
N ARG A 11 -10.34 43.41 0.00
CA ARG A 11 -9.69 42.72 -1.12
C ARG A 11 -8.25 42.37 -0.72
N PHE A 12 -7.86 41.12 -0.81
CA PHE A 12 -6.44 40.75 -0.91
C PHE A 12 -6.05 40.71 -2.38
N ALA A 13 -5.11 41.61 -2.74
CA ALA A 13 -4.50 41.67 -4.05
C ALA A 13 -3.29 40.72 -4.13
N LEU A 14 -3.28 39.86 -5.12
CA LEU A 14 -2.12 39.06 -5.51
C LEU A 14 -1.15 39.94 -6.29
N VAL A 15 0.08 40.11 -5.81
CA VAL A 15 1.15 40.82 -6.52
C VAL A 15 1.94 39.80 -7.32
N PHE A 16 1.80 39.87 -8.66
CA PHE A 16 2.74 39.24 -9.60
C PHE A 16 3.89 40.21 -9.85
N ALA A 17 5.11 39.82 -9.48
CA ALA A 17 6.33 40.52 -9.86
C ALA A 17 6.84 39.97 -11.19
N LEU A 18 6.68 40.76 -12.25
CA LEU A 18 7.30 40.55 -13.55
C LEU A 18 8.67 41.24 -13.52
N CYS A 19 9.78 40.52 -13.60
CA CYS A 19 11.09 41.10 -13.88
C CYS A 19 11.30 41.16 -15.39
N GLY A 20 11.28 42.39 -15.92
CA GLY A 20 11.59 42.70 -17.31
C GLY A 20 13.10 42.76 -17.55
N LEU A 21 13.51 42.20 -18.69
CA LEU A 21 14.83 42.37 -19.29
C LEU A 21 15.02 43.84 -19.75
N ILE A 22 16.13 44.43 -19.36
CA ILE A 22 16.65 45.63 -20.04
C ILE A 22 18.05 45.25 -20.57
N ALA A 23 18.17 45.19 -21.88
CA ALA A 23 19.42 45.16 -22.59
C ALA A 23 19.95 46.59 -22.76
N ALA A 24 21.20 46.83 -22.39
CA ALA A 24 21.92 48.03 -22.79
C ALA A 24 23.31 47.66 -23.29
N CYS A 25 23.55 47.90 -24.59
CA CYS A 25 24.87 47.85 -25.20
C CYS A 25 25.63 49.13 -24.87
N GLY A 26 26.91 48.98 -24.57
CA GLY A 26 27.85 50.09 -24.50
C GLY A 26 29.28 49.59 -24.54
N SER A 27 30.00 50.00 -25.55
CA SER A 27 31.29 49.50 -26.02
C SER A 27 32.51 50.09 -25.36
N SER A 28 33.62 49.32 -25.49
CA SER A 28 35.01 49.67 -25.63
C SER A 28 35.93 49.85 -24.39
N GLY A 29 37.01 49.10 -24.39
CA GLY A 29 38.30 49.47 -23.82
C GLY A 29 39.05 48.32 -23.14
N GLY A 30 40.09 47.87 -23.78
CA GLY A 30 40.93 46.70 -23.48
C GLY A 30 41.73 46.70 -22.16
N GLY A 31 42.23 45.59 -21.80
CA GLY A 31 43.24 45.34 -20.76
C GLY A 31 43.31 43.90 -20.32
N ASP A 32 44.43 43.25 -20.63
CA ASP A 32 44.85 41.93 -20.22
C ASP A 32 44.65 41.61 -18.74
N GLY A 33 44.39 40.33 -18.48
CA GLY A 33 44.51 39.75 -17.12
C GLY A 33 43.69 38.48 -16.96
N GLY A 34 44.25 37.33 -17.37
CA GLY A 34 43.66 36.04 -17.10
C GLY A 34 43.59 35.72 -15.60
N ALA A 35 42.37 35.50 -15.13
CA ALA A 35 42.09 34.76 -13.90
C ALA A 35 40.83 33.94 -14.13
N GLY A 36 41.00 32.61 -14.16
CA GLY A 36 39.88 31.71 -14.22
C GLY A 36 38.95 31.93 -13.03
N GLY A 37 37.76 32.45 -13.33
CA GLY A 37 36.68 32.57 -12.38
C GLY A 37 36.08 31.19 -12.12
N GLY A 38 36.71 30.43 -11.21
CA GLY A 38 36.02 29.31 -10.54
C GLY A 38 34.93 29.91 -9.67
N GLY A 39 33.70 29.89 -10.14
CA GLY A 39 32.54 30.18 -9.30
C GLY A 39 32.56 29.23 -8.10
N THR A 40 32.71 29.77 -6.89
CA THR A 40 32.61 29.00 -5.66
C THR A 40 31.20 28.46 -5.57
N VAL A 41 31.03 27.13 -5.78
CA VAL A 41 29.76 26.46 -5.57
C VAL A 41 29.40 26.64 -4.10
N GLU A 42 28.25 27.24 -3.83
CA GLU A 42 27.75 27.41 -2.46
C GLU A 42 27.67 26.05 -1.80
N GLN A 43 28.20 25.92 -0.58
CA GLN A 43 28.24 24.69 0.19
C GLN A 43 27.21 24.74 1.32
N GLU A 44 26.63 23.59 1.65
CA GLU A 44 25.81 23.40 2.85
C GLU A 44 26.39 22.26 3.70
N ALA A 45 26.29 22.40 5.03
CA ALA A 45 26.73 21.37 5.96
C ALA A 45 25.56 20.41 6.22
N ILE A 46 25.76 19.12 6.00
CA ILE A 46 24.83 18.06 6.35
C ILE A 46 25.42 17.22 7.49
N GLN A 47 24.55 16.66 8.32
CA GLN A 47 24.92 15.68 9.33
C GLN A 47 24.05 14.43 9.15
N GLY A 48 24.65 13.25 9.27
CA GLY A 48 23.96 12.01 9.10
C GLY A 48 24.61 10.86 9.89
N LYS A 49 24.13 9.65 9.65
CA LYS A 49 24.63 8.43 10.27
C LYS A 49 24.80 7.31 9.26
N VAL A 50 25.76 6.42 9.50
CA VAL A 50 25.87 5.14 8.80
C VAL A 50 25.41 4.05 9.77
N ILE A 51 24.32 3.36 9.40
CA ILE A 51 23.58 2.43 10.26
C ILE A 51 23.41 1.09 9.55
N ASP A 52 24.00 0.06 10.14
CA ASP A 52 23.73 -1.38 10.01
C ASP A 52 23.54 -1.93 11.44
N GLY A 53 24.58 -2.07 12.31
CA GLY A 53 24.73 -1.38 13.58
C GLY A 53 25.19 0.10 13.36
N TYR A 54 25.74 0.76 14.33
CA TYR A 54 26.43 2.03 14.12
C TYR A 54 27.83 1.73 13.60
N ILE A 55 28.18 2.25 12.44
CA ILE A 55 29.47 1.95 11.79
C ILE A 55 30.47 3.07 12.12
N ASP A 56 31.49 2.72 12.91
CA ASP A 56 32.66 3.55 13.20
C ASP A 56 33.70 3.43 12.08
N GLY A 57 34.31 4.55 11.68
CA GLY A 57 35.40 4.57 10.69
C GLY A 57 34.97 4.25 9.25
N ALA A 58 33.71 4.41 8.89
CA ALA A 58 33.30 4.36 7.49
C ALA A 58 33.69 5.64 6.77
N LEU A 59 34.23 5.53 5.54
CA LEU A 59 34.46 6.68 4.68
C LEU A 59 33.14 7.09 4.00
N VAL A 60 32.69 8.33 4.22
CA VAL A 60 31.44 8.85 3.66
C VAL A 60 31.74 9.98 2.68
N CYS A 61 31.08 9.98 1.53
CA CYS A 61 31.19 11.05 0.53
C CYS A 61 29.85 11.40 -0.11
N ASN A 62 29.82 12.60 -0.72
CA ASN A 62 28.81 12.95 -1.70
C ASN A 62 29.40 12.66 -3.09
N ASP A 63 28.94 11.58 -3.71
CA ASP A 63 29.45 11.03 -4.96
C ASP A 63 28.97 11.85 -6.16
N LEU A 64 29.73 12.92 -6.46
CA LEU A 64 29.36 13.92 -7.47
C LEU A 64 29.40 13.38 -8.92
N ASN A 65 30.16 12.33 -9.16
CA ASN A 65 30.29 11.70 -10.48
C ASN A 65 29.41 10.46 -10.63
N ALA A 66 28.67 10.08 -9.56
CA ALA A 66 27.75 8.94 -9.50
C ALA A 66 28.39 7.60 -9.90
N ASN A 67 29.67 7.39 -9.54
CA ASN A 67 30.38 6.15 -9.83
C ASN A 67 30.29 5.09 -8.71
N GLY A 68 29.55 5.40 -7.64
CA GLY A 68 29.33 4.54 -6.49
C GLY A 68 30.53 4.39 -5.56
N ARG A 69 31.49 5.33 -5.57
CA ARG A 69 32.71 5.30 -4.78
C ARG A 69 33.06 6.68 -4.24
N CYS A 70 33.85 6.70 -3.17
CA CYS A 70 34.41 7.93 -2.63
C CYS A 70 35.79 8.20 -3.26
N ASP A 71 35.87 8.97 -4.31
CA ASP A 71 37.13 9.26 -5.00
C ASP A 71 37.64 10.71 -4.82
N GLY A 72 38.74 11.09 -5.55
CA GLY A 72 39.52 12.27 -5.25
C GLY A 72 38.77 13.60 -5.31
N SER A 73 37.71 13.73 -6.07
CA SER A 73 36.96 14.99 -6.28
C SER A 73 35.76 15.15 -5.33
N ASP A 74 35.34 14.07 -4.67
CA ASP A 74 34.14 14.07 -3.83
C ASP A 74 34.41 14.69 -2.47
N PRO A 75 33.50 15.53 -1.96
CA PRO A 75 33.46 15.89 -0.55
C PRO A 75 33.35 14.64 0.32
N ARG A 76 34.26 14.47 1.30
CA ARG A 76 34.28 13.24 2.11
C ARG A 76 34.71 13.47 3.55
N THR A 77 34.29 12.55 4.40
CA THR A 77 34.58 12.51 5.84
C THR A 77 34.57 11.07 6.34
N THR A 78 34.83 10.85 7.63
CA THR A 78 34.69 9.53 8.28
C THR A 78 33.68 9.60 9.42
N THR A 79 33.03 8.47 9.71
CA THR A 79 32.12 8.33 10.83
C THR A 79 32.86 8.18 12.16
N ASP A 80 32.23 8.63 13.26
CA ASP A 80 32.63 8.37 14.63
C ASP A 80 32.06 7.04 15.18
N SER A 81 32.36 6.75 16.46
CA SER A 81 31.89 5.53 17.12
C SER A 81 30.36 5.40 17.27
N GLY A 82 29.62 6.48 17.08
CA GLY A 82 28.15 6.50 16.99
C GLY A 82 27.61 6.42 15.57
N GLY A 83 28.51 6.13 14.60
CA GLY A 83 28.18 6.13 13.18
C GLY A 83 27.90 7.52 12.60
N VAL A 84 28.13 8.61 13.36
CA VAL A 84 27.81 9.97 12.97
C VAL A 84 28.88 10.56 12.06
N TYR A 85 28.48 11.28 11.04
CA TYR A 85 29.35 12.08 10.19
C TYR A 85 28.83 13.48 9.96
N ALA A 86 29.72 14.42 9.66
CA ALA A 86 29.41 15.76 9.18
C ALA A 86 30.16 16.01 7.87
N LEU A 87 29.45 16.50 6.86
CA LEU A 87 29.98 16.66 5.51
C LEU A 87 29.48 17.96 4.89
N ASN A 88 30.38 18.73 4.25
CA ASN A 88 29.99 19.87 3.43
C ASN A 88 29.73 19.38 1.99
N VAL A 89 28.55 19.65 1.47
CA VAL A 89 28.12 19.25 0.13
C VAL A 89 27.72 20.49 -0.69
N PRO A 90 27.75 20.43 -2.02
CA PRO A 90 27.15 21.48 -2.84
C PRO A 90 25.69 21.69 -2.43
N LYS A 91 25.29 22.95 -2.24
CA LYS A 91 23.94 23.31 -1.81
C LYS A 91 22.89 22.75 -2.76
N GLY A 92 21.92 22.01 -2.21
CA GLY A 92 20.88 21.34 -2.97
C GLY A 92 21.39 20.15 -3.80
N SER A 93 22.50 19.52 -3.39
CA SER A 93 23.06 18.37 -4.08
C SER A 93 22.03 17.24 -4.23
N THR A 94 21.87 16.74 -5.45
CA THR A 94 21.10 15.55 -5.80
C THR A 94 21.97 14.31 -6.00
N ALA A 95 23.27 14.44 -5.83
CA ALA A 95 24.23 13.34 -5.93
C ALA A 95 24.07 12.35 -4.75
N PRO A 96 24.33 11.06 -4.95
CA PRO A 96 24.24 10.07 -3.89
C PRO A 96 25.19 10.35 -2.72
N LEU A 97 24.79 9.91 -1.53
CA LEU A 97 25.69 9.73 -0.41
C LEU A 97 26.17 8.27 -0.41
N VAL A 98 27.46 8.05 -0.40
CA VAL A 98 28.08 6.73 -0.37
C VAL A 98 28.84 6.56 0.93
N ALA A 99 28.72 5.40 1.57
CA ALA A 99 29.52 4.97 2.71
C ALA A 99 30.33 3.74 2.31
N GLU A 100 31.65 3.84 2.35
CA GLU A 100 32.57 2.71 2.19
C GLU A 100 32.94 2.17 3.57
N VAL A 101 32.48 0.96 3.88
CA VAL A 101 32.83 0.22 5.08
C VAL A 101 34.07 -0.63 4.77
N ILE A 102 35.18 -0.38 5.44
CA ILE A 102 36.49 -0.87 5.06
C ILE A 102 36.93 -2.00 6.01
N ALA A 103 37.22 -3.17 5.45
CA ALA A 103 37.73 -4.32 6.18
C ALA A 103 39.02 -4.00 6.98
N GLY A 104 39.08 -4.45 8.21
CA GLY A 104 40.20 -4.22 9.13
C GLY A 104 40.25 -2.80 9.73
N GLN A 105 39.47 -1.85 9.26
CA GLN A 105 39.44 -0.45 9.72
C GLN A 105 38.10 -0.11 10.40
N SER A 106 36.99 -0.28 9.68
CA SER A 106 35.66 0.03 10.20
C SER A 106 35.20 -0.97 11.27
N ARG A 107 34.38 -0.53 12.21
CA ARG A 107 33.79 -1.35 13.27
C ARG A 107 32.29 -1.19 13.29
N ASP A 108 31.59 -2.29 13.58
CA ASP A 108 30.15 -2.35 13.70
C ASP A 108 29.76 -2.48 15.20
N SER A 109 28.86 -1.65 15.68
CA SER A 109 28.37 -1.72 17.06
C SER A 109 27.63 -3.04 17.38
N ASP A 110 27.16 -3.77 16.38
CA ASP A 110 26.57 -5.10 16.55
C ASP A 110 27.63 -6.17 16.91
N GLN A 111 28.91 -5.89 16.64
CA GLN A 111 30.05 -6.74 16.99
C GLN A 111 31.16 -5.90 17.69
N PRO A 112 30.95 -5.44 18.92
CA PRO A 112 31.85 -4.54 19.60
C PRO A 112 33.28 -5.07 19.67
N GLY A 113 34.24 -4.22 19.30
CA GLY A 113 35.68 -4.52 19.36
C GLY A 113 36.23 -5.34 18.21
N VAL A 114 35.38 -5.83 17.30
CA VAL A 114 35.81 -6.61 16.13
C VAL A 114 35.77 -5.72 14.88
N PRO A 115 36.90 -5.56 14.15
CA PRO A 115 36.87 -4.89 12.85
C PRO A 115 36.00 -5.68 11.85
N VAL A 116 35.37 -4.96 10.92
CA VAL A 116 34.61 -5.57 9.81
C VAL A 116 35.56 -6.45 8.98
N ASP A 117 35.12 -7.64 8.63
CA ASP A 117 35.90 -8.69 7.95
C ASP A 117 35.98 -8.50 6.41
N ILE A 118 34.93 -7.99 5.80
CA ILE A 118 34.80 -7.79 4.34
C ILE A 118 34.32 -6.37 4.07
N SER A 119 35.03 -5.67 3.17
CA SER A 119 34.63 -4.34 2.75
C SER A 119 33.36 -4.40 1.92
N TYR A 120 32.44 -3.43 2.17
CA TYR A 120 31.23 -3.27 1.39
C TYR A 120 30.82 -1.79 1.31
N ARG A 121 29.85 -1.48 0.48
CA ARG A 121 29.35 -0.13 0.30
C ARG A 121 27.85 -0.07 0.54
N MET A 122 27.42 1.03 1.15
CA MET A 122 26.03 1.42 1.27
C MET A 122 25.83 2.80 0.67
N ALA A 123 24.60 3.12 0.27
CA ALA A 123 24.29 4.41 -0.32
C ALA A 123 22.93 4.97 0.16
N SER A 124 22.77 6.28 0.01
CA SER A 124 21.48 6.97 0.02
C SER A 124 21.34 7.72 -1.30
N PRO A 125 20.14 7.77 -1.91
CA PRO A 125 19.94 8.38 -3.24
C PRO A 125 20.39 9.83 -3.34
N SER A 126 20.22 10.60 -2.27
CA SER A 126 20.68 11.98 -2.16
C SER A 126 20.56 12.48 -0.72
N PRO A 127 21.20 13.62 -0.33
CA PRO A 127 20.96 14.27 0.96
C PRO A 127 19.49 14.66 1.19
N ALA A 128 18.78 15.02 0.12
CA ALA A 128 17.36 15.40 0.20
C ALA A 128 16.44 14.21 0.53
N TYR A 129 16.82 12.98 0.16
CA TYR A 129 16.10 11.78 0.57
C TYR A 129 16.38 11.44 2.03
N SER A 130 17.64 11.23 2.36
CA SER A 130 18.08 10.89 3.71
C SER A 130 19.57 11.12 3.87
N THR A 131 19.95 11.74 4.99
CA THR A 131 21.35 11.78 5.44
C THR A 131 21.76 10.54 6.24
N SER A 132 20.81 9.65 6.59
CA SER A 132 21.14 8.33 7.12
C SER A 132 21.38 7.34 5.99
N ILE A 133 22.57 6.73 5.97
CA ILE A 133 22.97 5.71 5.00
C ILE A 133 22.76 4.35 5.67
N THR A 134 21.84 3.54 5.12
CA THR A 134 21.37 2.30 5.72
C THR A 134 21.27 1.19 4.68
N PRO A 135 21.12 -0.09 5.06
CA PRO A 135 20.82 -1.16 4.12
C PRO A 135 19.58 -0.85 3.25
N PHE A 136 18.52 -0.32 3.83
CA PHE A 136 17.31 0.02 3.08
C PHE A 136 17.48 1.23 2.16
N SER A 137 18.15 2.30 2.60
CA SER A 137 18.45 3.44 1.71
C SER A 137 19.31 3.00 0.52
N THR A 138 20.15 1.98 0.72
CA THR A 138 20.94 1.37 -0.36
C THR A 138 20.06 0.69 -1.41
N LEU A 139 19.01 -0.02 -0.98
CA LEU A 139 18.05 -0.60 -1.94
C LEU A 139 17.21 0.48 -2.64
N VAL A 140 16.84 1.56 -1.94
CA VAL A 140 16.15 2.70 -2.56
C VAL A 140 17.05 3.34 -3.62
N HIS A 141 18.32 3.55 -3.34
CA HIS A 141 19.30 4.01 -4.34
C HIS A 141 19.41 3.01 -5.52
N ALA A 142 19.57 1.72 -5.22
CA ALA A 142 19.69 0.65 -6.22
C ALA A 142 18.43 0.43 -7.07
N SER A 143 17.28 0.97 -6.68
CA SER A 143 16.05 0.94 -7.49
C SER A 143 16.15 1.80 -8.75
N GLY A 144 17.03 2.82 -8.75
CA GLY A 144 17.18 3.78 -9.83
C GLY A 144 16.01 4.74 -10.00
N GLU A 145 14.97 4.63 -9.17
CA GLU A 145 13.77 5.47 -9.23
C GLU A 145 14.02 6.83 -8.55
N ARG A 146 13.66 7.92 -9.22
CA ARG A 146 13.87 9.30 -8.73
C ARG A 146 12.72 9.80 -7.85
N ASN A 147 11.53 9.23 -8.00
CA ASN A 147 10.44 9.46 -7.07
C ASN A 147 10.67 8.57 -5.84
N PHE A 148 11.14 9.15 -4.75
CA PHE A 148 11.55 8.38 -3.56
C PHE A 148 10.40 7.60 -2.93
N SER A 149 9.17 8.11 -2.95
CA SER A 149 8.01 7.37 -2.43
C SER A 149 7.73 6.12 -3.27
N LEU A 150 7.82 6.23 -4.59
CA LEU A 150 7.71 5.08 -5.48
C LEU A 150 8.90 4.12 -5.31
N ALA A 151 10.13 4.65 -5.19
CA ALA A 151 11.32 3.83 -4.92
C ALA A 151 11.16 2.98 -3.65
N GLU A 152 10.64 3.56 -2.57
CA GLU A 152 10.33 2.83 -1.34
C GLU A 152 9.27 1.75 -1.55
N ASP A 153 8.21 2.05 -2.30
CA ASP A 153 7.17 1.05 -2.60
C ASP A 153 7.71 -0.11 -3.44
N LEU A 154 8.59 0.17 -4.42
CA LEU A 154 9.27 -0.87 -5.20
C LEU A 154 10.18 -1.73 -4.31
N VAL A 155 10.91 -1.12 -3.38
CA VAL A 155 11.74 -1.86 -2.40
C VAL A 155 10.87 -2.71 -1.49
N ARG A 156 9.77 -2.17 -0.93
CA ARG A 156 8.83 -2.97 -0.12
C ARG A 156 8.27 -4.14 -0.91
N ALA A 157 7.83 -3.90 -2.15
CA ALA A 157 7.33 -4.95 -3.02
C ALA A 157 8.40 -6.01 -3.27
N GLU A 158 9.63 -5.65 -3.65
CA GLU A 158 10.72 -6.58 -3.96
C GLU A 158 11.12 -7.44 -2.75
N LEU A 159 11.09 -6.85 -1.55
CA LEU A 159 11.32 -7.56 -0.30
C LEU A 159 10.11 -8.39 0.17
N GLY A 160 8.97 -8.27 -0.52
CA GLY A 160 7.69 -8.89 -0.12
C GLY A 160 7.15 -8.34 1.19
N LEU A 161 7.51 -7.10 1.53
CA LEU A 161 7.06 -6.42 2.75
C LEU A 161 5.68 -5.77 2.53
N PRO A 162 4.90 -5.54 3.58
CA PRO A 162 3.65 -4.78 3.48
C PRO A 162 3.89 -3.36 2.98
N PRO A 163 2.96 -2.76 2.24
CA PRO A 163 3.12 -1.40 1.70
C PRO A 163 3.40 -0.33 2.75
N ARG A 164 2.93 -0.52 3.99
CA ARG A 164 3.15 0.41 5.11
C ARG A 164 4.30 0.01 6.04
N PHE A 165 5.12 -0.96 5.64
CA PHE A 165 6.31 -1.33 6.39
C PHE A 165 7.33 -0.17 6.38
N THR A 166 7.86 0.16 7.57
CA THR A 166 8.83 1.24 7.68
C THR A 166 10.21 0.75 7.25
N ILE A 167 10.73 1.32 6.17
CA ILE A 167 12.09 1.05 5.66
C ILE A 167 13.08 2.19 5.95
N THR A 168 12.62 3.25 6.61
CA THR A 168 13.50 4.33 7.07
C THR A 168 14.11 3.95 8.42
N MET A 169 15.42 3.87 8.49
CA MET A 169 16.15 3.57 9.71
C MET A 169 16.84 4.82 10.25
N THR A 170 16.60 5.15 11.50
CA THR A 170 17.27 6.25 12.23
C THR A 170 18.17 5.75 13.36
N ALA A 171 18.09 4.45 13.65
CA ALA A 171 18.88 3.71 14.63
C ALA A 171 18.99 2.23 14.18
N PRO A 172 19.93 1.43 14.75
CA PRO A 172 19.97 -0.01 14.54
C PRO A 172 18.60 -0.65 14.84
N ALA A 173 18.22 -1.64 14.04
CA ALA A 173 16.95 -2.32 14.21
C ALA A 173 16.97 -3.23 15.44
N ASP A 174 15.82 -3.37 16.12
CA ASP A 174 15.66 -4.22 17.27
C ASP A 174 16.05 -5.68 16.97
N ALA A 175 16.75 -6.30 17.90
CA ALA A 175 17.22 -7.67 17.77
C ALA A 175 16.03 -8.64 17.60
N GLY A 176 16.11 -9.50 16.58
CA GLY A 176 15.07 -10.48 16.26
C GLY A 176 13.88 -9.92 15.48
N SER A 177 13.86 -8.62 15.15
CA SER A 177 12.82 -8.04 14.30
C SER A 177 12.97 -8.44 12.83
N LEU A 178 11.86 -8.38 12.07
CA LEU A 178 11.90 -8.56 10.63
C LEU A 178 12.80 -7.52 9.95
N THR A 179 12.78 -6.27 10.43
CA THR A 179 13.65 -5.19 9.96
C THR A 179 15.12 -5.57 10.09
N GLN A 180 15.56 -6.10 11.26
CA GLN A 180 16.93 -6.55 11.46
C GLN A 180 17.29 -7.72 10.54
N ALA A 181 16.41 -8.72 10.42
CA ALA A 181 16.66 -9.89 9.56
C ALA A 181 16.86 -9.48 8.09
N VAL A 182 16.03 -8.60 7.59
CA VAL A 182 16.13 -8.06 6.22
C VAL A 182 17.39 -7.20 6.08
N ALA A 183 17.67 -6.29 7.00
CA ALA A 183 18.89 -5.45 6.98
C ALA A 183 20.15 -6.30 6.94
N LYS A 184 20.28 -7.31 7.81
CA LYS A 184 21.40 -8.25 7.81
C LYS A 184 21.56 -9.02 6.48
N SER A 185 20.45 -9.40 5.86
CA SER A 185 20.48 -10.08 4.57
C SER A 185 20.96 -9.17 3.44
N ILE A 186 20.55 -7.89 3.45
CA ILE A 186 21.07 -6.89 2.52
C ILE A 186 22.58 -6.76 2.69
N VAL A 187 23.07 -6.55 3.90
CA VAL A 187 24.51 -6.37 4.17
C VAL A 187 25.32 -7.61 3.84
N THR A 188 24.82 -8.80 4.19
CA THR A 188 25.45 -10.06 3.77
C THR A 188 25.61 -10.13 2.25
N THR A 189 24.58 -9.74 1.52
CA THR A 189 24.64 -9.72 0.04
C THR A 189 25.62 -8.67 -0.47
N LEU A 190 25.63 -7.46 0.11
CA LEU A 190 26.60 -6.41 -0.23
C LEU A 190 28.05 -6.87 0.03
N LYS A 191 28.32 -7.59 1.13
CA LYS A 191 29.61 -8.19 1.43
C LYS A 191 30.02 -9.26 0.40
N THR A 192 29.10 -10.15 0.05
CA THR A 192 29.39 -11.25 -0.90
C THR A 192 29.54 -10.76 -2.34
N THR A 193 28.94 -9.64 -2.68
CA THR A 193 29.03 -9.01 -4.01
C THR A 193 30.08 -7.87 -4.05
N ALA A 194 30.81 -7.67 -2.96
CA ALA A 194 31.80 -6.60 -2.83
C ALA A 194 32.78 -6.57 -4.03
N GLY A 195 32.82 -5.42 -4.70
CA GLY A 195 33.69 -5.21 -5.88
C GLY A 195 33.09 -5.60 -7.23
N THR A 196 31.96 -6.30 -7.30
CA THR A 196 31.31 -6.70 -8.56
C THR A 196 29.96 -6.01 -8.79
N LEU A 197 29.31 -5.56 -7.72
CA LEU A 197 27.98 -4.94 -7.81
C LEU A 197 28.11 -3.43 -8.00
N ASP A 198 27.56 -2.94 -9.10
CA ASP A 198 27.32 -1.53 -9.35
C ASP A 198 25.91 -1.17 -8.84
N LEU A 199 25.86 -0.39 -7.75
CA LEU A 199 24.58 0.04 -7.14
C LEU A 199 23.76 0.99 -8.03
N SER A 200 24.38 1.62 -9.04
CA SER A 200 23.73 2.50 -10.00
C SER A 200 23.18 1.76 -11.23
N ALA A 201 23.48 0.47 -11.39
CA ALA A 201 22.99 -0.33 -12.50
C ALA A 201 21.46 -0.48 -12.49
N ALA A 202 20.82 -0.42 -13.63
CA ALA A 202 19.35 -0.48 -13.77
C ALA A 202 18.68 -1.72 -13.16
N ASN A 203 19.42 -2.78 -12.89
CA ASN A 203 18.94 -4.02 -12.27
C ASN A 203 19.54 -4.29 -10.88
N ALA A 204 20.24 -3.32 -10.28
CA ALA A 204 20.96 -3.50 -9.02
C ALA A 204 20.04 -4.03 -7.90
N LEU A 205 18.87 -3.45 -7.73
CA LEU A 205 17.88 -3.90 -6.73
C LEU A 205 17.53 -5.38 -6.94
N LYS A 206 17.17 -5.80 -8.15
CA LYS A 206 16.83 -7.19 -8.46
C LYS A 206 18.01 -8.14 -8.23
N THR A 207 19.23 -7.70 -8.57
CA THR A 207 20.45 -8.48 -8.36
C THR A 207 20.73 -8.71 -6.87
N ILE A 208 20.59 -7.67 -6.04
CA ILE A 208 20.74 -7.78 -4.59
C ILE A 208 19.72 -8.76 -4.02
N VAL A 209 18.45 -8.61 -4.37
CA VAL A 209 17.38 -9.45 -3.81
C VAL A 209 17.44 -10.89 -4.31
N ALA A 210 17.88 -11.11 -5.55
CA ALA A 210 18.11 -12.47 -6.09
C ALA A 210 19.21 -13.24 -5.34
N ALA A 211 20.17 -12.53 -4.75
CA ALA A 211 21.25 -13.11 -3.96
C ALA A 211 20.87 -13.33 -2.47
N PHE A 212 19.66 -13.00 -2.06
CA PHE A 212 19.19 -13.20 -0.68
C PHE A 212 19.13 -14.69 -0.33
N PRO A 213 19.30 -15.02 0.97
CA PRO A 213 19.09 -16.39 1.43
C PRO A 213 17.73 -16.91 1.04
N PRO A 214 17.59 -18.21 0.66
CA PRO A 214 16.31 -18.81 0.27
C PRO A 214 15.19 -18.59 1.29
N ALA A 215 15.52 -18.56 2.59
CA ALA A 215 14.58 -18.32 3.68
C ALA A 215 13.77 -17.00 3.54
N LEU A 216 14.34 -15.96 2.91
CA LEU A 216 13.61 -14.71 2.64
C LEU A 216 12.58 -14.84 1.51
N ASN A 217 12.70 -15.85 0.67
CA ASN A 217 11.75 -16.15 -0.40
C ASN A 217 10.71 -17.21 -0.02
N GLU A 218 10.89 -17.89 1.12
CA GLU A 218 9.90 -18.84 1.62
C GLU A 218 8.71 -18.09 2.25
N LEU A 219 7.51 -18.67 2.09
CA LEU A 219 6.33 -18.10 2.74
C LEU A 219 6.32 -18.45 4.24
N PRO A 220 5.85 -17.52 5.09
CA PRO A 220 5.55 -17.83 6.47
C PRO A 220 4.52 -18.96 6.58
N GLN A 221 4.65 -19.78 7.64
CA GLN A 221 3.71 -20.86 7.91
C GLN A 221 2.85 -20.52 9.13
N LEU A 222 1.54 -20.60 8.96
CA LEU A 222 0.55 -20.49 10.03
C LEU A 222 -0.05 -21.85 10.33
N ARG A 223 0.30 -22.41 11.51
CA ARG A 223 -0.30 -23.63 12.04
C ARG A 223 -1.45 -23.27 12.95
N ILE A 224 -2.60 -23.87 12.73
CA ILE A 224 -3.84 -23.64 13.48
C ILE A 224 -4.28 -24.99 14.06
N THR A 225 -4.45 -25.03 15.37
CA THR A 225 -4.97 -26.21 16.04
C THR A 225 -6.22 -25.81 16.80
N THR A 226 -7.37 -26.28 16.36
CA THR A 226 -8.65 -26.05 17.05
C THR A 226 -8.75 -26.94 18.29
N LYS A 227 -9.45 -26.47 19.30
CA LYS A 227 -9.64 -27.22 20.56
C LYS A 227 -10.29 -28.57 20.27
N GLY A 228 -9.60 -29.64 20.62
CA GLY A 228 -10.04 -31.01 20.36
C GLY A 228 -10.08 -31.39 18.87
N ASN A 229 -9.34 -30.67 18.01
CA ASN A 229 -9.39 -30.80 16.54
C ASN A 229 -10.81 -30.62 15.96
N ALA A 230 -11.65 -29.81 16.63
CA ALA A 230 -13.03 -29.55 16.20
C ALA A 230 -13.07 -28.94 14.79
N PRO A 231 -13.96 -29.40 13.90
CA PRO A 231 -14.09 -28.84 12.55
C PRO A 231 -14.68 -27.43 12.59
N ILE A 232 -14.28 -26.57 11.66
CA ILE A 232 -14.83 -25.24 11.48
C ILE A 232 -15.97 -25.34 10.47
N VAL A 233 -17.22 -25.30 10.95
CA VAL A 233 -18.42 -25.57 10.14
C VAL A 233 -19.37 -24.38 10.04
N SER A 234 -19.04 -23.25 10.67
CA SER A 234 -19.95 -22.09 10.76
C SER A 234 -19.21 -20.79 10.44
N LYS A 235 -19.91 -19.84 9.83
CA LYS A 235 -19.49 -18.44 9.69
C LYS A 235 -19.82 -17.60 10.94
N GLU A 236 -20.69 -18.08 11.80
CA GLU A 236 -21.17 -17.34 12.98
C GLU A 236 -20.49 -17.81 14.26
N ILE A 237 -20.29 -19.12 14.40
CA ILE A 237 -19.79 -19.73 15.63
C ILE A 237 -18.26 -19.84 15.56
N TYR A 238 -17.59 -19.21 16.51
CA TYR A 238 -16.16 -19.34 16.70
C TYR A 238 -15.79 -20.66 17.40
N VAL A 239 -14.70 -21.26 16.96
CA VAL A 239 -14.02 -22.39 17.60
C VAL A 239 -12.74 -21.89 18.23
N ASP A 240 -12.50 -22.22 19.51
CA ASP A 240 -11.22 -21.92 20.19
C ASP A 240 -10.06 -22.60 19.47
N ALA A 241 -8.94 -21.91 19.32
CA ALA A 241 -7.77 -22.43 18.64
C ALA A 241 -6.47 -21.83 19.18
N THR A 242 -5.38 -22.55 18.95
CA THR A 242 -4.02 -22.06 19.08
C THR A 242 -3.42 -21.85 17.71
N PHE A 243 -2.55 -20.85 17.60
CA PHE A 243 -1.94 -20.42 16.34
C PHE A 243 -0.43 -20.35 16.55
N SER A 244 0.33 -21.03 15.71
CA SER A 244 1.78 -20.90 15.65
C SER A 244 2.19 -20.29 14.31
N LEU A 245 2.76 -19.10 14.35
CA LEU A 245 3.22 -18.38 13.16
C LEU A 245 4.75 -18.42 13.12
N THR A 246 5.30 -19.09 12.13
CA THR A 246 6.74 -19.13 11.85
C THR A 246 7.04 -18.30 10.60
N ASN A 247 7.98 -17.35 10.71
CA ASN A 247 8.46 -16.58 9.58
C ASN A 247 9.92 -16.97 9.25
N PRO A 248 10.18 -17.67 8.14
CA PRO A 248 11.54 -18.08 7.77
C PRO A 248 12.48 -16.89 7.51
N ALA A 249 11.93 -15.75 7.06
CA ALA A 249 12.70 -14.53 6.82
C ALA A 249 13.25 -13.92 8.11
N ALA A 250 12.53 -14.10 9.23
CA ALA A 250 12.94 -13.67 10.55
C ALA A 250 13.33 -14.92 11.35
N SER A 251 14.59 -15.32 11.29
CA SER A 251 15.13 -16.58 11.84
C SER A 251 14.83 -16.85 13.33
N VAL A 252 14.08 -15.97 14.01
CA VAL A 252 13.77 -16.02 15.45
C VAL A 252 12.29 -15.79 15.77
N GLN A 253 11.44 -15.41 14.79
CA GLN A 253 10.05 -15.06 15.07
C GLN A 253 9.11 -16.27 14.90
N THR A 254 8.96 -17.03 15.98
CA THR A 254 7.82 -17.95 16.15
C THR A 254 6.88 -17.35 17.18
N TYR A 255 5.63 -17.16 16.83
CA TYR A 255 4.58 -16.71 17.74
C TYR A 255 3.62 -17.86 18.01
N ASP A 256 3.41 -18.18 19.28
CA ASP A 256 2.37 -19.09 19.73
C ASP A 256 1.29 -18.26 20.43
N LEU A 257 0.11 -18.24 19.83
CA LEU A 257 -0.99 -17.35 20.20
C LEU A 257 -2.26 -18.16 20.49
N ASN A 258 -3.02 -17.69 21.46
CA ASN A 258 -4.37 -18.18 21.70
C ASN A 258 -5.38 -17.31 20.96
N GLY A 259 -6.50 -17.89 20.58
CA GLY A 259 -7.58 -17.17 19.92
C GLY A 259 -8.73 -18.07 19.51
N LYS A 260 -9.49 -17.60 18.58
CA LYS A 260 -10.63 -18.32 18.01
C LYS A 260 -10.71 -18.10 16.49
N ILE A 261 -11.32 -19.06 15.80
CA ILE A 261 -11.44 -19.07 14.33
C ILE A 261 -12.87 -19.47 13.94
N ARG A 262 -13.37 -18.88 12.86
CA ARG A 262 -14.63 -19.27 12.21
C ARG A 262 -14.52 -19.14 10.70
N GLY A 263 -15.50 -19.67 9.97
CA GLY A 263 -15.66 -19.42 8.55
C GLY A 263 -15.95 -17.95 8.24
N ARG A 264 -15.73 -17.54 6.99
CA ARG A 264 -16.10 -16.25 6.44
C ARG A 264 -16.41 -16.33 4.96
N GLY A 265 -16.85 -15.22 4.39
CA GLY A 265 -17.15 -15.07 2.97
C GLY A 265 -18.54 -15.59 2.60
N GLN A 266 -19.01 -15.16 1.45
CA GLN A 266 -20.33 -15.55 0.92
C GLN A 266 -20.18 -16.64 -0.14
N SER A 267 -19.79 -16.29 -1.36
CA SER A 267 -19.63 -17.23 -2.46
C SER A 267 -18.42 -18.17 -2.32
N THR A 268 -17.45 -17.79 -1.47
CA THR A 268 -16.23 -18.56 -1.19
C THR A 268 -16.38 -19.54 -0.03
N TRP A 269 -17.33 -19.31 0.90
CA TRP A 269 -17.68 -20.30 1.91
C TRP A 269 -18.43 -21.46 1.27
N GLY A 270 -18.03 -22.67 1.60
CA GLY A 270 -18.57 -23.89 0.95
C GLY A 270 -17.79 -24.33 -0.29
N GLN A 271 -16.75 -23.59 -0.71
CA GLN A 271 -15.78 -24.10 -1.68
C GLN A 271 -14.85 -25.11 -0.99
N PRO A 272 -14.19 -26.00 -1.74
CA PRO A 272 -13.27 -26.97 -1.15
C PRO A 272 -12.19 -26.35 -0.27
N LYS A 273 -11.72 -25.16 -0.60
CA LYS A 273 -10.75 -24.35 0.16
C LYS A 273 -11.47 -23.18 0.81
N ASN A 274 -11.80 -23.31 2.08
CA ASN A 274 -12.59 -22.31 2.82
C ASN A 274 -11.77 -21.14 3.32
N PRO A 275 -12.28 -19.91 3.25
CA PRO A 275 -11.70 -18.74 3.93
C PRO A 275 -12.12 -18.67 5.41
N TYR A 276 -11.29 -18.02 6.24
CA TYR A 276 -11.50 -17.96 7.68
C TYR A 276 -11.35 -16.54 8.23
N LYS A 277 -12.00 -16.30 9.38
CA LYS A 277 -11.80 -15.14 10.24
C LYS A 277 -11.14 -15.58 11.54
N ILE A 278 -10.08 -14.87 11.93
CA ILE A 278 -9.28 -15.14 13.14
C ILE A 278 -9.45 -13.97 14.11
N GLN A 279 -9.59 -14.31 15.40
CA GLN A 279 -9.53 -13.33 16.47
C GLN A 279 -8.60 -13.84 17.59
N PHE A 280 -7.45 -13.18 17.76
CA PHE A 280 -6.51 -13.51 18.83
C PHE A 280 -7.00 -13.05 20.21
N THR A 281 -6.65 -13.81 21.24
CA THR A 281 -6.86 -13.42 22.64
C THR A 281 -5.83 -12.37 23.03
N SER A 282 -6.23 -11.34 23.77
CA SER A 282 -5.34 -10.29 24.28
C SER A 282 -4.68 -10.78 25.57
N ASP A 283 -3.74 -11.71 25.46
CA ASP A 283 -2.99 -12.30 26.59
C ASP A 283 -1.50 -11.91 26.55
N ALA A 284 -0.71 -12.48 27.48
CA ALA A 284 0.72 -12.21 27.60
C ALA A 284 1.52 -12.64 26.36
N SER A 285 1.07 -13.67 25.63
CA SER A 285 1.71 -14.12 24.39
C SER A 285 1.47 -13.10 23.28
N TYR A 286 0.22 -12.67 23.12
CA TYR A 286 -0.13 -11.61 22.17
C TYR A 286 0.58 -10.29 22.48
N ALA A 287 0.75 -9.94 23.78
CA ALA A 287 1.43 -8.70 24.17
C ALA A 287 2.87 -8.61 23.64
N LYS A 288 3.56 -9.75 23.52
CA LYS A 288 4.96 -9.85 23.04
C LYS A 288 5.12 -9.72 21.53
N VAL A 289 4.06 -9.83 20.76
CA VAL A 289 4.12 -9.73 19.28
C VAL A 289 4.23 -8.26 18.88
N PRO A 290 5.31 -7.81 18.23
CA PRO A 290 5.48 -6.41 17.84
C PRO A 290 4.60 -6.07 16.62
N ASP A 291 4.55 -6.98 15.65
CA ASP A 291 3.76 -6.87 14.42
C ASP A 291 3.41 -8.28 13.89
N PHE A 292 2.58 -8.36 12.86
CA PHE A 292 2.28 -9.59 12.15
C PHE A 292 2.85 -9.52 10.73
N LEU A 293 4.01 -10.12 10.52
CA LEU A 293 4.67 -10.15 9.20
C LEU A 293 4.89 -8.74 8.64
N GLY A 294 5.24 -7.78 9.49
CA GLY A 294 5.41 -6.37 9.15
C GLY A 294 4.12 -5.55 9.07
N MET A 295 2.97 -6.17 9.25
CA MET A 295 1.68 -5.46 9.35
C MET A 295 1.41 -5.04 10.79
N LYS A 296 0.75 -3.88 10.96
CA LYS A 296 0.45 -3.36 12.30
C LYS A 296 -0.41 -4.35 13.10
N LYS A 297 0.00 -4.56 14.37
CA LYS A 297 -0.65 -5.45 15.31
C LYS A 297 -2.14 -5.15 15.48
N ASN A 298 -2.96 -6.19 15.38
CA ASN A 298 -4.38 -6.20 15.72
C ASN A 298 -4.80 -7.62 16.09
N ARG A 299 -5.95 -7.75 16.76
CA ARG A 299 -6.48 -9.06 17.14
C ARG A 299 -7.23 -9.75 16.00
N ASN A 300 -7.76 -8.99 15.05
CA ASN A 300 -8.67 -9.49 14.01
C ASN A 300 -7.98 -9.55 12.66
N TRP A 301 -8.09 -10.71 12.00
CA TRP A 301 -7.47 -11.03 10.72
C TRP A 301 -8.40 -11.89 9.87
N ALA A 302 -8.26 -11.77 8.55
CA ALA A 302 -8.90 -12.65 7.59
C ALA A 302 -7.86 -13.52 6.89
N LEU A 303 -8.22 -14.79 6.64
CA LEU A 303 -7.50 -15.69 5.73
C LEU A 303 -8.32 -15.81 4.47
N LEU A 304 -7.91 -15.12 3.40
CA LEU A 304 -8.52 -15.21 2.08
C LEU A 304 -7.99 -16.45 1.38
N ALA A 305 -8.89 -17.29 0.89
CA ALA A 305 -8.53 -18.58 0.32
C ALA A 305 -8.03 -18.49 -1.12
N ASP A 306 -8.43 -17.44 -1.86
CA ASP A 306 -8.14 -17.22 -3.28
C ASP A 306 -8.38 -18.49 -4.15
N TYR A 307 -9.46 -19.25 -3.84
CA TYR A 307 -9.73 -20.53 -4.51
C TYR A 307 -9.99 -20.37 -6.00
N PHE A 308 -10.65 -19.28 -6.38
CA PHE A 308 -10.94 -18.98 -7.79
C PHE A 308 -9.77 -18.33 -8.51
N ASP A 309 -8.84 -17.70 -7.78
CA ASP A 309 -7.65 -17.04 -8.35
C ASP A 309 -6.45 -18.00 -8.37
N ARG A 310 -6.23 -18.68 -9.50
CA ARG A 310 -5.10 -19.57 -9.68
C ARG A 310 -3.75 -18.88 -9.77
N SER A 311 -3.74 -17.56 -9.99
CA SER A 311 -2.52 -16.77 -9.90
C SER A 311 -2.12 -16.50 -8.45
N LEU A 312 -3.07 -16.56 -7.50
CA LEU A 312 -2.92 -16.24 -6.08
C LEU A 312 -2.47 -14.79 -5.79
N ILE A 313 -2.48 -13.89 -6.78
CA ILE A 313 -1.90 -12.55 -6.63
C ILE A 313 -2.91 -11.40 -6.79
N ARG A 314 -4.12 -11.62 -7.32
CA ARG A 314 -5.07 -10.54 -7.63
C ARG A 314 -5.46 -9.72 -6.40
N ASN A 315 -5.89 -10.37 -5.32
CA ASN A 315 -6.16 -9.70 -4.05
C ASN A 315 -4.93 -8.96 -3.52
N LYS A 316 -3.81 -9.66 -3.42
CA LYS A 316 -2.55 -9.08 -2.92
C LYS A 316 -2.13 -7.84 -3.72
N LEU A 317 -2.22 -7.90 -5.04
CA LEU A 317 -1.82 -6.82 -5.94
C LEU A 317 -2.71 -5.60 -5.79
N ALA A 318 -4.04 -5.77 -5.83
CA ALA A 318 -5.00 -4.68 -5.72
C ALA A 318 -4.93 -3.98 -4.35
N LEU A 319 -4.88 -4.76 -3.25
CA LEU A 319 -4.76 -4.22 -1.89
C LEU A 319 -3.42 -3.50 -1.68
N SER A 320 -2.32 -4.05 -2.21
CA SER A 320 -1.01 -3.39 -2.13
C SER A 320 -0.98 -2.10 -2.93
N LEU A 321 -1.59 -2.07 -4.12
CA LEU A 321 -1.70 -0.86 -4.93
C LEU A 321 -2.48 0.24 -4.21
N GLY A 322 -3.64 -0.08 -3.64
CA GLY A 322 -4.45 0.89 -2.88
C GLY A 322 -3.78 1.40 -1.61
N SER A 323 -2.78 0.69 -1.09
CA SER A 323 -1.96 1.11 0.06
C SER A 323 -0.64 1.77 -0.34
N SER A 324 -0.31 1.82 -1.63
CA SER A 324 0.93 2.42 -2.15
C SER A 324 0.89 3.94 -2.12
N SER A 325 2.06 4.57 -2.21
CA SER A 325 2.19 6.03 -2.27
C SER A 325 1.48 6.65 -3.49
N ALA A 326 1.24 5.85 -4.54
CA ALA A 326 0.51 6.30 -5.72
C ALA A 326 -0.98 6.58 -5.44
N PHE A 327 -1.59 5.92 -4.42
CA PHE A 327 -3.02 6.02 -4.13
C PHE A 327 -3.36 6.38 -2.69
N ASN A 328 -2.40 6.46 -1.76
CA ASN A 328 -2.65 6.72 -0.33
C ASN A 328 -3.05 8.17 -0.02
N ASP A 329 -3.02 9.06 -0.98
CA ASP A 329 -3.47 10.44 -0.85
C ASP A 329 -4.99 10.60 -1.03
N GLY A 330 -5.68 9.63 -1.64
CA GLY A 330 -7.14 9.56 -1.76
C GLY A 330 -7.77 8.48 -0.89
N LEU A 331 -7.10 7.32 -0.76
CA LEU A 331 -7.55 6.20 0.07
C LEU A 331 -6.85 6.22 1.43
N LYS A 332 -7.49 6.77 2.46
CA LYS A 332 -6.93 6.91 3.81
C LYS A 332 -6.30 5.62 4.34
N TRP A 333 -6.94 4.49 4.05
CA TRP A 333 -6.48 3.16 4.44
C TRP A 333 -7.07 2.10 3.51
N THR A 334 -6.28 1.08 3.23
CA THR A 334 -6.71 -0.16 2.57
C THR A 334 -6.03 -1.33 3.28
N SER A 335 -6.72 -2.46 3.38
CA SER A 335 -6.19 -3.67 4.00
C SER A 335 -4.88 -4.09 3.32
N SER A 336 -3.90 -4.49 4.12
CA SER A 336 -2.70 -5.16 3.63
C SER A 336 -2.81 -6.66 3.90
N GLY A 337 -2.09 -7.47 3.13
CA GLY A 337 -2.05 -8.90 3.35
C GLY A 337 -0.67 -9.48 3.06
N GLN A 338 -0.37 -10.64 3.63
CA GLN A 338 0.83 -11.43 3.36
C GLN A 338 0.46 -12.87 3.05
N HIS A 339 1.05 -13.43 2.00
CA HIS A 339 0.87 -14.86 1.72
C HIS A 339 1.46 -15.70 2.85
N VAL A 340 0.71 -16.68 3.29
CA VAL A 340 1.12 -17.68 4.28
C VAL A 340 0.71 -19.08 3.83
N GLU A 341 1.48 -20.08 4.19
CA GLU A 341 1.06 -21.47 4.08
C GLU A 341 0.32 -21.87 5.34
N VAL A 342 -0.86 -22.44 5.22
CA VAL A 342 -1.72 -22.80 6.35
C VAL A 342 -1.76 -24.30 6.56
N VAL A 343 -1.54 -24.71 7.82
CA VAL A 343 -1.75 -26.08 8.31
C VAL A 343 -2.84 -26.03 9.38
N LEU A 344 -3.97 -26.71 9.14
CA LEU A 344 -5.12 -26.74 10.04
C LEU A 344 -5.28 -28.15 10.62
N ASN A 345 -5.19 -28.29 11.94
CA ASN A 345 -5.29 -29.58 12.65
C ASN A 345 -4.35 -30.66 12.08
N GLY A 346 -3.15 -30.26 11.65
CA GLY A 346 -2.17 -31.15 11.04
C GLY A 346 -2.24 -31.29 9.53
N ASP A 347 -3.37 -30.92 8.90
CA ASP A 347 -3.54 -30.99 7.45
C ASP A 347 -3.06 -29.72 6.76
N TYR A 348 -2.24 -29.85 5.71
CA TYR A 348 -1.89 -28.73 4.85
C TYR A 348 -3.10 -28.31 4.00
N VAL A 349 -3.58 -27.08 4.20
CA VAL A 349 -4.76 -26.55 3.53
C VAL A 349 -4.45 -25.50 2.46
N GLY A 350 -3.17 -25.22 2.21
CA GLY A 350 -2.73 -24.42 1.06
C GLY A 350 -2.19 -23.04 1.40
N VAL A 351 -1.98 -22.26 0.35
CA VAL A 351 -1.56 -20.84 0.43
C VAL A 351 -2.78 -19.96 0.65
N TYR A 352 -2.71 -19.08 1.63
CA TYR A 352 -3.74 -18.09 1.94
C TYR A 352 -3.13 -16.69 1.93
N LEU A 353 -3.94 -15.66 1.69
CA LEU A 353 -3.59 -14.30 1.99
C LEU A 353 -4.06 -13.96 3.41
N LEU A 354 -3.12 -13.89 4.39
CA LEU A 354 -3.39 -13.38 5.73
C LEU A 354 -3.54 -11.87 5.64
N THR A 355 -4.76 -11.36 5.83
CA THR A 355 -5.15 -9.99 5.51
C THR A 355 -5.65 -9.26 6.75
N GLU A 356 -5.35 -7.99 6.84
CA GLU A 356 -5.94 -7.08 7.82
C GLU A 356 -7.47 -7.06 7.65
N ASP A 357 -8.20 -7.33 8.72
CA ASP A 357 -9.67 -7.26 8.74
C ASP A 357 -10.14 -5.79 8.70
N ILE A 358 -11.18 -5.49 7.95
CA ILE A 358 -11.76 -4.15 7.86
C ILE A 358 -12.40 -3.81 9.20
N ARG A 359 -11.97 -2.71 9.80
CA ARG A 359 -12.53 -2.19 11.05
C ARG A 359 -11.97 -0.83 11.43
N ILE A 360 -12.63 -0.15 12.33
CA ILE A 360 -12.11 1.07 12.98
C ILE A 360 -11.09 0.65 14.05
N ALA A 361 -9.86 1.12 13.92
CA ALA A 361 -8.80 0.98 14.92
C ALA A 361 -7.61 1.87 14.54
N SER A 362 -6.76 2.23 15.51
CA SER A 362 -5.51 2.99 15.25
C SER A 362 -4.54 2.25 14.33
N SER A 363 -4.64 0.93 14.24
CA SER A 363 -3.83 0.09 13.34
C SER A 363 -4.53 -0.26 12.02
N ARG A 364 -5.75 0.22 11.79
CA ARG A 364 -6.57 -0.03 10.61
C ARG A 364 -7.11 1.30 10.09
N LEU A 365 -8.38 1.39 9.75
CA LEU A 365 -9.04 2.65 9.46
C LEU A 365 -9.07 3.51 10.74
N ASN A 366 -8.12 4.43 10.83
CA ASN A 366 -7.93 5.27 12.00
C ASN A 366 -8.87 6.49 11.94
N ILE A 367 -10.12 6.26 12.31
CA ILE A 367 -11.16 7.24 12.53
C ILE A 367 -11.72 7.06 13.95
N LYS A 368 -12.58 7.98 14.39
CA LYS A 368 -13.13 7.93 15.73
C LYS A 368 -13.95 6.65 15.92
N GLU A 369 -13.56 5.79 16.84
CA GLU A 369 -14.40 4.70 17.32
C GLU A 369 -15.50 5.30 18.21
N MET A 370 -16.77 5.00 17.89
CA MET A 370 -17.88 5.47 18.71
C MET A 370 -17.99 4.65 19.98
N SER A 371 -18.50 5.28 21.04
CA SER A 371 -18.78 4.59 22.29
C SER A 371 -19.93 3.61 22.11
N ASP A 372 -19.77 2.42 22.64
CA ASP A 372 -20.82 1.43 22.82
C ASP A 372 -21.70 1.70 24.07
N ASP A 373 -21.37 2.76 24.86
CA ASP A 373 -22.22 3.25 25.95
C ASP A 373 -23.37 4.11 25.39
N PRO A 374 -24.63 3.64 25.46
CA PRO A 374 -25.78 4.37 24.94
C PRO A 374 -26.04 5.70 25.67
N ALA A 375 -25.44 5.94 26.84
CA ALA A 375 -25.51 7.22 27.54
C ALA A 375 -24.63 8.29 26.87
N VAL A 376 -23.63 7.89 26.07
CA VAL A 376 -22.80 8.79 25.27
C VAL A 376 -23.51 9.04 23.94
N ASN A 377 -24.16 10.20 23.81
CA ASN A 377 -24.89 10.59 22.60
C ASN A 377 -23.91 11.05 21.49
N ASP A 378 -23.18 10.11 20.91
CA ASP A 378 -22.18 10.33 19.88
C ASP A 378 -22.75 9.90 18.53
N LEU A 379 -23.17 10.87 17.71
CA LEU A 379 -23.94 10.59 16.49
C LEU A 379 -23.14 10.79 15.20
N ASP A 380 -22.10 11.63 15.22
CA ASP A 380 -21.58 12.22 13.98
C ASP A 380 -20.31 11.60 13.42
N GLY A 381 -19.88 10.40 13.87
CA GLY A 381 -18.62 9.86 13.37
C GLY A 381 -18.44 8.37 13.50
N GLY A 382 -17.37 7.86 12.85
CA GLY A 382 -16.94 6.49 13.01
C GLY A 382 -17.86 5.44 12.39
N TYR A 383 -18.40 5.71 11.21
CA TYR A 383 -19.22 4.75 10.47
C TYR A 383 -18.43 4.06 9.35
N ILE A 384 -18.67 2.75 9.19
CA ILE A 384 -18.35 1.99 7.97
C ILE A 384 -19.65 1.41 7.44
N VAL A 385 -19.88 1.54 6.15
CA VAL A 385 -21.03 0.98 5.44
C VAL A 385 -20.54 0.19 4.23
N GLU A 386 -21.27 -0.84 3.85
CA GLU A 386 -20.99 -1.67 2.69
C GLU A 386 -22.20 -1.64 1.74
N VAL A 387 -21.95 -1.50 0.43
CA VAL A 387 -22.97 -1.84 -0.57
C VAL A 387 -22.95 -3.35 -0.73
N ASP A 388 -24.10 -4.00 -0.48
CA ASP A 388 -24.31 -5.44 -0.68
C ASP A 388 -25.74 -5.73 -1.15
N VAL A 389 -25.87 -6.20 -2.39
CA VAL A 389 -27.18 -6.56 -2.97
C VAL A 389 -27.88 -7.71 -2.25
N ARG A 390 -27.15 -8.51 -1.47
CA ARG A 390 -27.71 -9.59 -0.67
C ARG A 390 -28.27 -9.11 0.65
N LEU A 391 -27.87 -7.92 1.10
CA LEU A 391 -28.19 -7.36 2.41
C LEU A 391 -27.89 -8.37 3.54
N ASP A 392 -26.70 -8.99 3.49
CA ASP A 392 -26.25 -10.00 4.47
C ASP A 392 -25.74 -9.32 5.75
N CYS A 393 -26.59 -8.52 6.34
CA CYS A 393 -26.37 -7.83 7.61
C CYS A 393 -27.58 -7.96 8.52
N TYR A 394 -27.39 -7.68 9.81
CA TYR A 394 -28.39 -7.90 10.83
C TYR A 394 -29.72 -7.20 10.52
N ARG A 395 -30.81 -7.93 10.71
CA ARG A 395 -32.18 -7.45 10.63
C ARG A 395 -33.01 -8.00 11.78
N GLY A 396 -33.30 -7.15 12.75
CA GLY A 396 -34.13 -7.48 13.89
C GLY A 396 -35.36 -6.60 13.98
N PRO A 397 -36.29 -6.89 14.94
CA PRO A 397 -37.55 -6.15 15.08
C PRO A 397 -37.33 -4.69 15.48
N ASP A 398 -36.33 -4.41 16.31
CA ASP A 398 -36.04 -3.08 16.86
C ASP A 398 -34.84 -2.40 16.20
N LEU A 399 -34.01 -3.16 15.49
CA LEU A 399 -32.78 -2.70 14.88
C LEU A 399 -32.59 -3.37 13.51
N ASP A 400 -32.48 -2.57 12.45
CA ASP A 400 -32.30 -3.05 11.08
C ASP A 400 -31.12 -2.32 10.43
N LEU A 401 -29.98 -3.01 10.29
CA LEU A 401 -28.76 -2.45 9.69
C LEU A 401 -28.84 -2.34 8.17
N GLN A 402 -29.91 -2.80 7.55
CA GLN A 402 -30.15 -2.70 6.11
C GLN A 402 -30.75 -1.34 5.73
N LEU A 403 -30.33 -0.82 4.58
CA LEU A 403 -30.94 0.34 3.93
C LEU A 403 -31.01 0.09 2.43
N ILE A 404 -32.19 0.25 1.86
CA ILE A 404 -32.35 0.43 0.41
C ILE A 404 -32.69 1.89 0.16
N THR A 405 -31.87 2.58 -0.62
CA THR A 405 -32.08 4.00 -0.93
C THR A 405 -33.18 4.19 -1.97
N PRO A 406 -33.71 5.41 -2.18
CA PRO A 406 -34.68 5.70 -3.25
C PRO A 406 -34.22 5.27 -4.65
N GLN A 407 -32.91 5.31 -4.94
CA GLN A 407 -32.34 4.85 -6.21
C GLN A 407 -31.96 3.36 -6.18
N GLN A 408 -32.50 2.61 -5.22
CA GLN A 408 -32.33 1.16 -5.09
C GLN A 408 -30.89 0.72 -4.82
N VAL A 409 -30.06 1.56 -4.19
CA VAL A 409 -28.74 1.13 -3.70
C VAL A 409 -28.88 0.46 -2.35
N PRO A 410 -28.48 -0.83 -2.22
CA PRO A 410 -28.61 -1.58 -0.98
C PRO A 410 -27.36 -1.39 -0.12
N PHE A 411 -27.53 -0.90 1.10
CA PHE A 411 -26.47 -0.72 2.08
C PHE A 411 -26.67 -1.62 3.30
N CYS A 412 -25.56 -2.17 3.77
CA CYS A 412 -25.39 -2.71 5.11
C CYS A 412 -24.58 -1.74 5.96
N ILE A 413 -25.01 -1.46 7.19
CA ILE A 413 -24.20 -0.73 8.17
C ILE A 413 -23.30 -1.76 8.84
N ASP A 414 -21.98 -1.66 8.60
CA ASP A 414 -20.98 -2.62 9.09
C ASP A 414 -20.44 -2.22 10.47
N THR A 415 -20.18 -0.92 10.65
CA THR A 415 -19.66 -0.41 11.92
C THR A 415 -20.34 0.90 12.29
N PRO A 416 -20.86 1.04 13.53
CA PRO A 416 -20.95 0.03 14.60
C PRO A 416 -21.85 -1.15 14.21
N ASP A 417 -21.57 -2.34 14.77
CA ASP A 417 -22.35 -3.55 14.58
C ASP A 417 -23.67 -3.54 15.42
N GLU A 418 -24.45 -4.59 15.30
CA GLU A 418 -25.77 -4.71 15.97
C GLU A 418 -25.68 -4.71 17.51
N GLU A 419 -24.55 -5.08 18.09
CA GLU A 419 -24.35 -5.10 19.54
C GLU A 419 -24.02 -3.71 20.10
N ALA A 420 -23.44 -2.82 19.26
CA ALA A 420 -22.90 -1.52 19.67
C ALA A 420 -23.73 -0.32 19.17
N ILE A 421 -24.41 -0.41 18.02
CA ILE A 421 -25.10 0.73 17.41
C ILE A 421 -26.39 1.09 18.15
N THR A 422 -26.61 2.38 18.40
CA THR A 422 -27.89 2.88 18.91
C THR A 422 -28.87 3.21 17.79
N VAL A 423 -30.19 3.25 18.12
CA VAL A 423 -31.23 3.63 17.15
C VAL A 423 -30.99 5.02 16.56
N ASN A 424 -30.47 5.96 17.36
CA ASN A 424 -30.19 7.33 16.90
C ASN A 424 -28.99 7.36 15.93
N GLN A 425 -27.93 6.60 16.20
CA GLN A 425 -26.77 6.46 15.31
C GLN A 425 -27.17 5.81 13.98
N LEU A 426 -28.00 4.77 14.04
CA LEU A 426 -28.53 4.12 12.85
C LEU A 426 -29.39 5.07 12.01
N ALA A 427 -30.26 5.85 12.64
CA ALA A 427 -31.06 6.86 11.95
C ALA A 427 -30.19 7.92 11.29
N TYR A 428 -29.13 8.39 11.98
CA TYR A 428 -28.18 9.38 11.47
C TYR A 428 -27.46 8.88 10.21
N VAL A 429 -26.87 7.68 10.23
CA VAL A 429 -26.13 7.17 9.07
C VAL A 429 -27.03 6.87 7.88
N LYS A 430 -28.23 6.35 8.13
CA LYS A 430 -29.24 6.15 7.07
C LYS A 430 -29.69 7.47 6.43
N ASP A 431 -29.86 8.52 7.23
CA ASP A 431 -30.21 9.86 6.72
C ASP A 431 -29.06 10.48 5.92
N LEU A 432 -27.82 10.35 6.39
CA LEU A 432 -26.63 10.77 5.65
C LEU A 432 -26.56 10.15 4.24
N LEU A 433 -26.75 8.83 4.13
CA LEU A 433 -26.70 8.13 2.84
C LEU A 433 -27.82 8.61 1.90
N ARG A 434 -29.04 8.83 2.42
CA ARG A 434 -30.14 9.39 1.64
C ARG A 434 -29.86 10.81 1.16
N GLN A 435 -29.27 11.64 2.00
CA GLN A 435 -28.89 13.01 1.64
C GLN A 435 -27.81 13.05 0.57
N VAL A 436 -26.79 12.17 0.65
CA VAL A 436 -25.77 12.03 -0.40
C VAL A 436 -26.43 11.66 -1.73
N GLU A 437 -27.29 10.66 -1.73
CA GLU A 437 -28.00 10.25 -2.94
C GLU A 437 -28.89 11.38 -3.52
N GLN A 438 -29.60 12.09 -2.66
CA GLN A 438 -30.44 13.22 -3.06
C GLN A 438 -29.60 14.34 -3.72
N ASP A 439 -28.42 14.64 -3.18
CA ASP A 439 -27.51 15.63 -3.77
C ASP A 439 -26.97 15.16 -5.13
N LEU A 440 -26.62 13.88 -5.27
CA LEU A 440 -26.13 13.31 -6.53
C LEU A 440 -27.20 13.30 -7.63
N TYR A 441 -28.42 12.85 -7.33
CA TYR A 441 -29.47 12.68 -8.33
C TYR A 441 -30.33 13.93 -8.54
N GLY A 442 -30.26 14.92 -7.66
CA GLY A 442 -30.88 16.23 -7.79
C GLY A 442 -29.95 17.22 -8.48
N PRO A 443 -29.33 18.14 -7.73
CA PRO A 443 -28.47 19.18 -8.28
C PRO A 443 -27.08 18.68 -8.73
N ASN A 444 -26.81 17.39 -8.65
CA ASN A 444 -25.54 16.73 -8.94
C ASN A 444 -24.34 17.33 -8.15
N ARG A 445 -24.54 17.52 -6.85
CA ARG A 445 -23.52 18.06 -5.95
C ARG A 445 -22.65 16.96 -5.40
N ILE A 446 -21.38 17.31 -5.17
CA ILE A 446 -20.38 16.39 -4.61
C ILE A 446 -19.80 16.87 -3.27
N GLU A 447 -20.48 17.85 -2.63
CA GLU A 447 -19.96 18.47 -1.39
C GLU A 447 -20.07 17.57 -0.15
N LYS A 448 -20.91 16.54 -0.17
CA LYS A 448 -21.06 15.57 0.94
C LYS A 448 -20.13 14.36 0.84
N ILE A 449 -19.40 14.24 -0.26
CA ILE A 449 -18.42 13.16 -0.46
C ILE A 449 -17.01 13.73 -0.53
N ASN A 450 -16.00 12.91 -0.28
CA ASN A 450 -14.61 13.20 -0.61
C ASN A 450 -14.31 12.77 -2.06
N PRO A 451 -14.31 13.66 -3.06
CA PRO A 451 -14.19 13.25 -4.46
C PRO A 451 -12.88 12.52 -4.75
N ALA A 452 -11.78 12.87 -4.05
CA ALA A 452 -10.49 12.21 -4.26
C ALA A 452 -10.53 10.73 -3.86
N SER A 453 -11.22 10.37 -2.76
CA SER A 453 -11.37 8.98 -2.35
C SER A 453 -12.21 8.18 -3.35
N PHE A 454 -13.29 8.76 -3.86
CA PHE A 454 -14.14 8.14 -4.88
C PHE A 454 -13.38 7.91 -6.19
N VAL A 455 -12.58 8.89 -6.62
CA VAL A 455 -11.75 8.76 -7.84
C VAL A 455 -10.68 7.70 -7.68
N ASP A 456 -9.93 7.68 -6.58
CA ASP A 456 -8.83 6.72 -6.39
C ASP A 456 -9.35 5.29 -6.24
N TRP A 457 -10.44 5.10 -5.50
CA TRP A 457 -11.15 3.82 -5.45
C TRP A 457 -11.60 3.40 -6.85
N TYR A 458 -12.26 4.30 -7.58
CA TYR A 458 -12.76 4.05 -8.93
C TYR A 458 -11.65 3.65 -9.90
N LEU A 459 -10.51 4.36 -9.90
CA LEU A 459 -9.41 4.08 -10.82
C LEU A 459 -8.83 2.67 -10.63
N ILE A 460 -8.72 2.19 -9.39
CA ILE A 460 -8.27 0.83 -9.11
C ILE A 460 -9.33 -0.20 -9.54
N GLN A 461 -10.58 0.02 -9.18
CA GLN A 461 -11.69 -0.87 -9.54
C GLN A 461 -11.87 -0.99 -11.07
N GLU A 462 -11.77 0.14 -11.78
CA GLU A 462 -11.87 0.18 -13.24
C GLU A 462 -10.66 -0.50 -13.91
N LEU A 463 -9.44 -0.29 -13.37
CA LEU A 463 -8.23 -0.94 -13.85
C LEU A 463 -8.34 -2.46 -13.75
N PHE A 464 -8.74 -2.95 -12.59
CA PHE A 464 -8.91 -4.38 -12.35
C PHE A 464 -10.20 -4.93 -12.97
N ARG A 465 -11.07 -4.08 -13.45
CA ARG A 465 -12.40 -4.44 -13.94
C ARG A 465 -13.09 -5.38 -12.93
N ASN A 466 -13.10 -4.93 -11.66
CA ASN A 466 -13.63 -5.73 -10.57
C ASN A 466 -15.13 -5.94 -10.75
N ASN A 467 -15.55 -7.20 -10.67
CA ASN A 467 -16.92 -7.57 -10.93
C ASN A 467 -17.92 -6.96 -9.95
N ASP A 468 -17.54 -6.87 -8.70
CA ASP A 468 -18.42 -6.42 -7.62
C ASP A 468 -18.51 -4.89 -7.51
N ALA A 469 -17.56 -4.15 -8.09
CA ALA A 469 -17.43 -2.69 -7.98
C ALA A 469 -18.51 -1.88 -8.74
N ILE A 470 -19.49 -2.53 -9.32
CA ILE A 470 -20.68 -1.90 -9.88
C ILE A 470 -21.82 -1.81 -8.86
N PHE A 471 -21.50 -1.72 -7.59
CA PHE A 471 -22.43 -1.71 -6.46
C PHE A 471 -23.17 -3.04 -6.28
N VAL A 472 -22.41 -4.14 -6.36
CA VAL A 472 -22.92 -5.50 -6.09
C VAL A 472 -22.59 -5.92 -4.66
N SER A 473 -21.33 -5.85 -4.25
CA SER A 473 -20.89 -6.13 -2.88
C SER A 473 -19.46 -5.71 -2.64
N SER A 474 -19.06 -5.67 -1.38
CA SER A 474 -17.69 -5.32 -0.96
C SER A 474 -17.25 -3.90 -1.34
N ASP A 475 -18.21 -3.03 -1.62
CA ASP A 475 -17.98 -1.61 -1.89
C ASP A 475 -18.15 -0.82 -0.60
N PHE A 476 -17.05 -0.67 0.14
CA PHE A 476 -17.05 -0.01 1.44
C PHE A 476 -16.97 1.50 1.34
N MET A 477 -17.66 2.17 2.27
CA MET A 477 -17.56 3.62 2.49
C MET A 477 -17.45 3.89 3.98
N TRP A 478 -16.87 5.04 4.32
CA TRP A 478 -16.70 5.44 5.71
C TRP A 478 -16.82 6.96 5.90
N LYS A 479 -17.14 7.36 7.14
CA LYS A 479 -17.18 8.76 7.57
C LYS A 479 -16.65 8.86 8.99
N ASP A 480 -15.80 9.87 9.24
CA ASP A 480 -15.33 10.24 10.58
C ASP A 480 -16.23 11.33 11.20
N THR A 481 -15.95 11.72 12.42
CA THR A 481 -16.62 12.80 13.15
C THR A 481 -16.41 14.17 12.50
N GLN A 482 -17.35 15.12 12.74
CA GLN A 482 -17.19 16.53 12.35
C GLN A 482 -16.01 17.21 13.06
N ALA A 483 -15.53 16.65 14.17
CA ALA A 483 -14.33 17.12 14.86
C ALA A 483 -13.00 16.59 14.26
N ALA A 484 -13.05 15.74 13.22
CA ALA A 484 -11.85 15.21 12.57
C ALA A 484 -10.93 16.35 12.11
N THR A 485 -9.62 16.18 12.31
CA THR A 485 -8.61 17.20 11.95
C THR A 485 -8.58 17.45 10.44
N ASN A 486 -8.66 16.38 9.65
CA ASN A 486 -8.75 16.48 8.20
C ASN A 486 -10.22 16.74 7.80
N PRO A 487 -10.54 17.89 7.16
CA PRO A 487 -11.92 18.18 6.74
C PRO A 487 -12.52 17.16 5.77
N LEU A 488 -11.70 16.49 4.95
CA LEU A 488 -12.17 15.47 4.00
C LEU A 488 -12.66 14.21 4.71
N ASP A 489 -12.14 13.89 5.88
CA ASP A 489 -12.58 12.74 6.67
C ASP A 489 -14.00 12.93 7.24
N ARG A 490 -14.45 14.19 7.33
CA ARG A 490 -15.81 14.57 7.80
C ARG A 490 -16.89 14.26 6.76
N LEU A 491 -16.50 14.03 5.52
CA LEU A 491 -17.37 13.69 4.39
C LEU A 491 -17.49 12.16 4.26
N LEU A 492 -18.42 11.70 3.44
CA LEU A 492 -18.45 10.29 3.06
C LEU A 492 -17.26 9.98 2.13
N ASN A 493 -16.48 9.00 2.49
CA ASN A 493 -15.28 8.56 1.78
C ASN A 493 -15.49 7.16 1.22
N MET A 494 -14.95 6.88 0.04
CA MET A 494 -14.90 5.55 -0.56
C MET A 494 -13.71 4.75 -0.03
N GLY A 495 -13.86 3.43 0.05
CA GLY A 495 -12.87 2.48 0.58
C GLY A 495 -13.22 1.98 2.00
N PRO A 496 -12.41 1.03 2.49
CA PRO A 496 -11.24 0.40 1.88
C PRO A 496 -11.56 -0.51 0.69
N LEU A 497 -10.54 -0.86 -0.09
CA LEU A 497 -10.64 -1.87 -1.15
C LEU A 497 -10.79 -3.26 -0.55
N TRP A 498 -11.60 -4.11 -1.21
CA TRP A 498 -11.80 -5.50 -0.84
C TRP A 498 -12.22 -6.35 -2.04
N ASP A 499 -11.96 -7.67 -1.97
CA ASP A 499 -12.47 -8.74 -2.82
C ASP A 499 -12.16 -8.61 -4.34
N PHE A 500 -10.91 -8.95 -4.71
CA PHE A 500 -10.40 -8.89 -6.08
C PHE A 500 -10.09 -10.26 -6.68
N ASP A 501 -10.42 -11.38 -6.03
CA ASP A 501 -10.08 -12.71 -6.52
C ASP A 501 -10.75 -13.04 -7.86
N ARG A 502 -11.89 -12.39 -8.16
CA ARG A 502 -12.63 -12.50 -9.41
C ARG A 502 -12.40 -11.35 -10.39
N ALA A 503 -11.55 -10.41 -10.06
CA ALA A 503 -11.18 -9.27 -10.90
C ALA A 503 -10.13 -9.64 -11.97
N ALA A 504 -9.69 -8.69 -12.75
CA ALA A 504 -8.66 -8.82 -13.78
C ALA A 504 -8.89 -10.03 -14.69
N GLY A 505 -10.08 -10.13 -15.27
CA GLY A 505 -10.46 -11.15 -16.25
C GLY A 505 -10.74 -12.53 -15.70
N ASN A 506 -10.89 -12.68 -14.38
CA ASN A 506 -11.03 -14.00 -13.73
C ASN A 506 -12.48 -14.51 -13.63
N VAL A 507 -13.37 -14.03 -14.48
CA VAL A 507 -14.78 -14.47 -14.55
C VAL A 507 -15.21 -14.71 -15.99
N ASN A 508 -16.34 -15.45 -16.20
CA ASN A 508 -16.90 -15.81 -17.49
C ASN A 508 -18.27 -15.16 -17.76
N TYR A 509 -18.59 -14.07 -17.07
CA TYR A 509 -19.84 -13.35 -17.21
C TYR A 509 -19.58 -11.84 -17.35
N PHE A 510 -20.55 -11.10 -17.92
CA PHE A 510 -20.52 -9.67 -18.20
C PHE A 510 -19.33 -9.19 -19.05
N ASN A 511 -18.71 -10.07 -19.82
CA ASN A 511 -17.51 -9.78 -20.62
C ASN A 511 -16.33 -9.20 -19.81
N ASN A 512 -16.24 -9.52 -18.52
CA ASN A 512 -15.19 -8.99 -17.65
C ASN A 512 -13.79 -9.55 -17.95
N TRP A 513 -13.68 -10.53 -18.87
CA TRP A 513 -12.40 -11.02 -19.40
C TRP A 513 -11.82 -10.11 -20.51
N GLU A 514 -12.59 -9.14 -21.01
CA GLU A 514 -12.14 -8.20 -22.03
C GLU A 514 -11.32 -7.07 -21.39
N THR A 515 -10.30 -6.61 -22.10
CA THR A 515 -9.42 -5.52 -21.64
C THR A 515 -9.89 -4.15 -22.11
N GLU A 516 -10.88 -4.08 -22.99
CA GLU A 516 -11.50 -2.85 -23.48
C GLU A 516 -12.86 -2.57 -22.85
N GLY A 517 -13.34 -1.34 -22.96
CA GLY A 517 -14.62 -0.88 -22.43
C GLY A 517 -14.54 -0.42 -20.97
N CYS A 518 -15.41 0.49 -20.59
CA CYS A 518 -15.60 0.93 -19.22
C CYS A 518 -16.51 -0.06 -18.49
N TRP A 519 -16.24 -0.27 -17.22
CA TRP A 519 -17.01 -1.18 -16.38
C TRP A 519 -17.69 -0.46 -15.21
N VAL A 520 -16.91 0.19 -14.35
CA VAL A 520 -17.44 0.82 -13.14
C VAL A 520 -18.13 2.14 -13.45
N SER A 521 -17.63 2.91 -14.42
CA SER A 521 -18.30 4.15 -14.88
C SER A 521 -19.50 3.88 -15.79
N LYS A 522 -19.56 2.70 -16.42
CA LYS A 522 -20.67 2.29 -17.29
C LYS A 522 -21.21 0.92 -16.85
N PRO A 523 -21.79 0.81 -15.67
CA PRO A 523 -22.30 -0.45 -15.14
C PRO A 523 -23.58 -0.87 -15.88
N TYR A 524 -23.92 -2.15 -15.75
CA TYR A 524 -25.14 -2.71 -16.30
C TYR A 524 -26.42 -1.98 -15.80
N GLN A 525 -26.41 -1.57 -14.51
CA GLN A 525 -27.43 -0.68 -13.94
C GLN A 525 -26.76 0.59 -13.43
N PRO A 526 -27.24 1.78 -13.79
CA PRO A 526 -26.71 3.04 -13.27
C PRO A 526 -26.71 3.07 -11.74
N ASN A 527 -25.64 3.57 -11.15
CA ASN A 527 -25.43 3.70 -9.72
C ASN A 527 -24.79 5.05 -9.38
N TRP A 528 -24.43 5.27 -8.13
CA TRP A 528 -23.80 6.51 -7.68
C TRP A 528 -22.52 6.83 -8.46
N ILE A 529 -21.66 5.83 -8.77
CA ILE A 529 -20.41 6.07 -9.49
C ILE A 529 -20.68 6.54 -10.92
N SER A 530 -21.59 5.86 -11.65
CA SER A 530 -21.95 6.30 -13.00
C SER A 530 -22.57 7.69 -13.00
N LYS A 531 -23.36 8.01 -11.95
CA LYS A 531 -24.00 9.33 -11.79
C LYS A 531 -22.97 10.43 -11.49
N LEU A 532 -21.90 10.15 -10.75
CA LEU A 532 -20.82 11.10 -10.49
C LEU A 532 -20.17 11.59 -11.79
N PHE A 533 -20.07 10.77 -12.83
CA PHE A 533 -19.52 11.17 -14.13
C PHE A 533 -20.40 12.14 -14.93
N ASP A 534 -21.63 12.42 -14.48
CA ASP A 534 -22.43 13.53 -15.01
C ASP A 534 -21.95 14.89 -14.48
N ASN A 535 -21.15 14.90 -13.40
CA ASN A 535 -20.52 16.11 -12.88
C ASN A 535 -19.17 16.36 -13.60
N PRO A 536 -19.01 17.51 -14.28
CA PRO A 536 -17.81 17.79 -15.07
C PRO A 536 -16.55 17.93 -14.21
N ASP A 537 -16.68 18.40 -12.95
CA ASP A 537 -15.54 18.57 -12.05
C ASP A 537 -15.04 17.19 -11.58
N PHE A 538 -15.94 16.24 -11.35
CA PHE A 538 -15.56 14.86 -11.01
C PHE A 538 -14.83 14.17 -12.17
N LEU A 539 -15.33 14.34 -13.41
CA LEU A 539 -14.65 13.80 -14.59
C LEU A 539 -13.27 14.44 -14.79
N ALA A 540 -13.17 15.77 -14.65
CA ALA A 540 -11.89 16.47 -14.76
C ALA A 540 -10.88 16.02 -13.71
N LEU A 541 -11.33 15.83 -12.46
CA LEU A 541 -10.52 15.29 -11.38
C LEU A 541 -10.04 13.87 -11.69
N THR A 542 -10.92 13.01 -12.21
CA THR A 542 -10.58 11.62 -12.58
C THR A 542 -9.48 11.59 -13.65
N ILE A 543 -9.61 12.37 -14.71
CA ILE A 543 -8.62 12.47 -15.78
C ILE A 543 -7.28 13.00 -15.24
N SER A 544 -7.33 14.03 -14.41
CA SER A 544 -6.12 14.62 -13.81
C SER A 544 -5.39 13.61 -12.93
N ARG A 545 -6.11 12.91 -12.04
CA ARG A 545 -5.52 11.91 -11.14
C ARG A 545 -4.99 10.69 -11.90
N TRP A 546 -5.67 10.23 -12.95
CA TRP A 546 -5.14 9.18 -13.82
C TRP A 546 -3.78 9.57 -14.41
N LYS A 547 -3.69 10.73 -15.03
CA LYS A 547 -2.44 11.23 -15.64
C LYS A 547 -1.30 11.37 -14.62
N GLN A 548 -1.63 11.81 -13.41
CA GLN A 548 -0.66 11.95 -12.31
C GLN A 548 -0.13 10.59 -11.85
N LYS A 549 -1.03 9.61 -11.68
CA LYS A 549 -0.70 8.30 -11.08
C LYS A 549 -0.15 7.29 -12.08
N ARG A 550 -0.48 7.45 -13.35
CA ARG A 550 -0.18 6.47 -14.41
C ARG A 550 1.28 6.02 -14.50
N PRO A 551 2.31 6.90 -14.42
CA PRO A 551 3.70 6.48 -14.49
C PRO A 551 4.11 5.54 -13.34
N ALA A 552 3.72 5.88 -12.11
CA ALA A 552 4.00 5.06 -10.93
C ALA A 552 3.22 3.73 -10.96
N LEU A 553 2.00 3.75 -11.48
CA LEU A 553 1.11 2.60 -11.55
C LEU A 553 1.70 1.44 -12.37
N GLU A 554 2.21 1.72 -13.57
CA GLU A 554 2.79 0.69 -14.43
C GLU A 554 4.02 0.04 -13.81
N ALA A 555 4.91 0.87 -13.28
CA ALA A 555 6.11 0.39 -12.60
C ALA A 555 5.75 -0.51 -11.41
N PHE A 556 4.85 -0.05 -10.54
CA PHE A 556 4.41 -0.78 -9.35
C PHE A 556 3.75 -2.12 -9.71
N VAL A 557 2.80 -2.12 -10.67
CA VAL A 557 2.04 -3.32 -11.05
C VAL A 557 2.99 -4.39 -11.60
N ASN A 558 3.82 -4.06 -12.58
CA ASN A 558 4.71 -5.05 -13.21
C ASN A 558 5.77 -5.58 -12.24
N PHE A 559 6.32 -4.70 -11.41
CA PHE A 559 7.32 -5.08 -10.42
C PHE A 559 6.72 -5.98 -9.33
N SER A 560 5.53 -5.65 -8.83
CA SER A 560 4.83 -6.45 -7.80
C SER A 560 4.45 -7.83 -8.32
N ILE A 561 4.00 -7.94 -9.58
CA ILE A 561 3.69 -9.24 -10.20
C ILE A 561 4.93 -10.14 -10.22
N ASP A 562 6.09 -9.61 -10.67
CA ASP A 562 7.35 -10.37 -10.68
C ASP A 562 7.71 -10.89 -9.29
N THR A 563 7.60 -10.03 -8.29
CA THR A 563 7.96 -10.37 -6.92
C THR A 563 7.03 -11.40 -6.31
N TYR A 564 5.70 -11.20 -6.45
CA TYR A 564 4.74 -12.14 -5.86
C TYR A 564 4.82 -13.49 -6.52
N ALA A 565 4.97 -13.56 -7.85
CA ALA A 565 5.15 -14.82 -8.57
C ALA A 565 6.41 -15.55 -8.10
N ARG A 566 7.56 -14.84 -7.97
CA ARG A 566 8.82 -15.42 -7.50
C ARG A 566 8.70 -16.01 -6.09
N ARG A 567 8.04 -15.31 -5.17
CA ARG A 567 7.84 -15.80 -3.80
C ARG A 567 6.85 -16.98 -3.72
N LEU A 568 5.99 -17.14 -4.69
CA LEU A 568 5.02 -18.24 -4.76
C LEU A 568 5.56 -19.50 -5.45
N VAL A 569 6.72 -19.45 -6.11
CA VAL A 569 7.24 -20.56 -6.96
C VAL A 569 7.16 -21.92 -6.30
N VAL A 570 7.57 -22.05 -5.04
CA VAL A 570 7.54 -23.33 -4.32
C VAL A 570 6.16 -23.59 -3.67
N ALA A 571 5.60 -22.57 -3.03
CA ALA A 571 4.36 -22.70 -2.28
C ALA A 571 3.14 -22.99 -3.18
N GLN A 572 3.10 -22.40 -4.40
CA GLN A 572 2.02 -22.67 -5.34
C GLN A 572 2.01 -24.13 -5.80
N GLN A 573 3.17 -24.79 -5.92
CA GLN A 573 3.23 -26.22 -6.27
C GLN A 573 2.52 -27.07 -5.22
N ARG A 574 2.81 -26.83 -3.92
CA ARG A 574 2.12 -27.51 -2.81
C ARG A 574 0.63 -27.18 -2.77
N ASN A 575 0.26 -25.90 -3.00
CA ASN A 575 -1.13 -25.47 -3.04
C ASN A 575 -1.92 -26.21 -4.13
N PHE A 576 -1.40 -26.28 -5.35
CA PHE A 576 -2.11 -26.93 -6.46
C PHE A 576 -1.94 -28.43 -6.51
N GLN A 577 -1.00 -29.00 -5.76
CA GLN A 577 -0.97 -30.42 -5.43
C GLN A 577 -2.14 -30.80 -4.49
N ARG A 578 -2.44 -29.94 -3.51
CA ARG A 578 -3.58 -30.07 -2.60
C ARG A 578 -4.91 -29.79 -3.28
N TRP A 579 -4.95 -28.78 -4.16
CA TRP A 579 -6.11 -28.31 -4.90
C TRP A 579 -5.84 -28.36 -6.41
N PRO A 580 -6.02 -29.52 -7.08
CA PRO A 580 -5.65 -29.69 -8.49
C PRO A 580 -6.72 -29.07 -9.41
N ILE A 581 -6.76 -27.75 -9.49
CA ILE A 581 -7.78 -26.98 -10.23
C ILE A 581 -7.27 -26.35 -11.52
N PHE A 582 -6.01 -26.55 -11.90
CA PHE A 582 -5.53 -26.18 -13.24
C PHE A 582 -6.25 -27.00 -14.32
N GLY A 583 -6.53 -26.38 -15.46
CA GLY A 583 -7.27 -26.99 -16.54
C GLY A 583 -8.79 -27.13 -16.30
N LEU A 584 -9.29 -26.83 -15.09
CA LEU A 584 -10.72 -26.91 -14.79
C LEU A 584 -11.40 -25.55 -15.00
N ARG A 585 -12.57 -25.53 -15.61
CA ARG A 585 -13.42 -24.34 -15.68
C ARG A 585 -14.24 -24.23 -14.39
N LEU A 586 -13.91 -23.26 -13.56
CA LEU A 586 -14.72 -22.90 -12.39
C LEU A 586 -15.66 -21.73 -12.76
N THR A 587 -15.21 -20.49 -12.53
CA THR A 587 -15.93 -19.27 -12.92
C THR A 587 -15.15 -18.46 -13.97
N ASN A 588 -14.01 -18.96 -14.41
CA ASN A 588 -13.08 -18.30 -15.31
C ASN A 588 -13.50 -18.45 -16.76
N TYR A 589 -13.32 -17.40 -17.58
CA TYR A 589 -13.47 -17.49 -19.03
C TYR A 589 -12.26 -18.21 -19.66
N TYR A 590 -11.05 -17.76 -19.36
CA TYR A 590 -9.83 -18.43 -19.76
C TYR A 590 -9.45 -19.51 -18.74
N VAL A 591 -8.90 -20.60 -19.22
CA VAL A 591 -8.48 -21.74 -18.40
C VAL A 591 -7.06 -22.09 -18.80
N PHE A 592 -6.16 -21.98 -17.84
CA PHE A 592 -4.74 -22.22 -18.04
C PHE A 592 -4.29 -23.50 -17.34
N SER A 593 -3.14 -24.05 -17.75
CA SER A 593 -2.60 -25.31 -17.28
C SER A 593 -1.55 -25.15 -16.17
N SER A 594 -1.08 -23.91 -15.91
CA SER A 594 -0.01 -23.63 -14.97
C SER A 594 -0.19 -22.28 -14.26
N HIS A 595 0.48 -22.12 -13.11
CA HIS A 595 0.56 -20.88 -12.39
C HIS A 595 1.22 -19.75 -13.22
N ASP A 596 2.27 -20.09 -13.96
CA ASP A 596 3.00 -19.10 -14.78
C ASP A 596 2.11 -18.52 -15.88
N GLU A 597 1.26 -19.33 -16.50
CA GLU A 597 0.28 -18.86 -17.49
C GLU A 597 -0.78 -17.95 -16.86
N GLU A 598 -1.26 -18.29 -15.65
CA GLU A 598 -2.21 -17.45 -14.89
C GLU A 598 -1.58 -16.08 -14.54
N VAL A 599 -0.33 -16.09 -14.07
CA VAL A 599 0.41 -14.84 -13.76
C VAL A 599 0.67 -14.01 -15.02
N ALA A 600 1.07 -14.66 -16.11
CA ALA A 600 1.28 -13.97 -17.40
C ALA A 600 -0.02 -13.35 -17.93
N PHE A 601 -1.16 -14.02 -17.72
CA PHE A 601 -2.47 -13.47 -18.06
C PHE A 601 -2.81 -12.22 -17.24
N VAL A 602 -2.63 -12.24 -15.92
CA VAL A 602 -2.87 -11.06 -15.06
C VAL A 602 -2.04 -9.88 -15.54
N ARG A 603 -0.74 -10.10 -15.81
CA ARG A 603 0.16 -9.06 -16.34
C ARG A 603 -0.35 -8.47 -17.65
N ARG A 604 -0.65 -9.33 -18.62
CA ARG A 604 -1.16 -8.91 -19.92
C ARG A 604 -2.45 -8.12 -19.77
N PHE A 605 -3.41 -8.64 -19.00
CA PHE A 605 -4.70 -8.00 -18.76
C PHE A 605 -4.53 -6.56 -18.22
N LEU A 606 -3.75 -6.39 -17.16
CA LEU A 606 -3.57 -5.07 -16.54
C LEU A 606 -2.81 -4.10 -17.44
N ASN A 607 -1.81 -4.54 -18.19
CA ASN A 607 -1.09 -3.68 -19.11
C ASN A 607 -1.98 -3.24 -20.30
N GLU A 608 -2.76 -4.14 -20.86
CA GLU A 608 -3.74 -3.80 -21.92
C GLU A 608 -4.83 -2.86 -21.38
N ARG A 609 -5.31 -3.09 -20.13
CA ARG A 609 -6.24 -2.17 -19.46
C ARG A 609 -5.66 -0.77 -19.29
N MET A 610 -4.43 -0.66 -18.80
CA MET A 610 -3.76 0.64 -18.66
C MET A 610 -3.67 1.37 -20.01
N ALA A 611 -3.26 0.67 -21.07
CA ALA A 611 -3.15 1.25 -22.41
C ALA A 611 -4.51 1.66 -22.99
N TRP A 612 -5.57 0.94 -22.67
CA TRP A 612 -6.92 1.31 -23.08
C TRP A 612 -7.45 2.52 -22.31
N LEU A 613 -7.25 2.53 -20.97
CA LEU A 613 -7.65 3.63 -20.09
C LEU A 613 -6.89 4.93 -20.42
N ASP A 614 -5.62 4.86 -20.86
CA ASP A 614 -4.87 6.02 -21.36
C ASP A 614 -5.61 6.73 -22.51
N LYS A 615 -6.28 5.97 -23.38
CA LYS A 615 -7.10 6.53 -24.47
C LYS A 615 -8.40 7.12 -23.92
N ALA A 616 -9.07 6.42 -23.01
CA ALA A 616 -10.34 6.86 -22.44
C ALA A 616 -10.18 8.15 -21.60
N TYR A 617 -9.08 8.28 -20.86
CA TYR A 617 -8.79 9.46 -20.03
C TYR A 617 -7.90 10.50 -20.72
N ALA A 618 -7.78 10.46 -22.05
CA ALA A 618 -7.05 11.47 -22.80
C ALA A 618 -7.68 12.86 -22.65
N SER A 619 -9.02 12.93 -22.74
CA SER A 619 -9.82 14.15 -22.56
C SER A 619 -11.26 13.83 -22.12
N PRO A 620 -12.05 14.82 -21.66
CA PRO A 620 -13.47 14.62 -21.38
C PRO A 620 -14.28 14.11 -22.58
N GLU A 621 -13.96 14.57 -23.80
CA GLU A 621 -14.60 14.12 -25.03
C GLU A 621 -14.30 12.65 -25.32
N ALA A 622 -13.04 12.22 -25.13
CA ALA A 622 -12.64 10.84 -25.28
C ALA A 622 -13.37 9.94 -24.27
N PHE A 623 -13.42 10.35 -23.01
CA PHE A 623 -14.17 9.62 -21.99
C PHE A 623 -15.65 9.49 -22.35
N ASN A 624 -16.30 10.59 -22.72
CA ASN A 624 -17.73 10.57 -23.09
C ASN A 624 -18.00 9.67 -24.31
N ALA A 625 -17.11 9.66 -25.29
CA ALA A 625 -17.23 8.80 -26.46
C ALA A 625 -17.03 7.30 -26.17
N MET A 626 -16.16 6.96 -25.21
CA MET A 626 -15.76 5.58 -24.91
C MET A 626 -16.52 4.96 -23.72
N CYS A 627 -16.91 5.79 -22.73
CA CYS A 627 -17.43 5.34 -21.44
C CYS A 627 -18.88 5.77 -21.15
N LYS A 628 -19.48 6.65 -21.96
CA LYS A 628 -20.91 6.98 -21.93
C LYS A 628 -21.61 6.50 -23.21
#